data_5f35b2c8307763a2ac060c28d5e3c7d2
#
_entry.id   5f35b2c8307763a2ac060c28d5e3c7d2
#
_cell.length_a   1.000
_cell.length_b   1.000
_cell.length_c   1.000
_cell.angle_alpha   90.00
_cell.angle_beta   90.00
_cell.angle_gamma   90.00
#
_symmetry.space_group_name_H-M   'P 1'
#
loop_
_entity.id
_entity.type
_entity.pdbx_description
1 polymer ?
#
loop_
_entity_poly.entity_id
_entity_poly.type
_entity_poly.pdbx_seq_one_letter_code
_entity_poly.pdbx_strand_id
1 'polypeptide(L)'
;VLRQNGIKTRYYGLDKNQNLTHSNAELAKEAVCGLFENRQIPNDLTLLACGTSTPDQLLPSHASMVHGELANYPMEIFSSAGVCLTSLQALKICYSNILAGLHQKAVCVASELTSPALVSKFYDPEYEATHDNPDKDPYMAFEKDFMRFMLFVYIWIN
;
A
#
# COMPACT_ATOMS: atom_id res chain seq x y z
N VAL A 1 -4.79 6.12 18.50
CA VAL A 1 -5.43 6.00 17.16
C VAL A 1 -6.31 4.76 17.08
N LEU A 2 -5.78 3.54 17.23
CA LEU A 2 -6.59 2.30 17.07
C LEU A 2 -7.79 2.24 18.01
N ARG A 3 -7.58 2.64 19.27
CA ARG A 3 -8.63 2.62 20.31
C ARG A 3 -9.73 3.65 20.02
N GLN A 4 -9.36 4.84 19.56
CA GLN A 4 -10.29 5.91 19.20
C GLN A 4 -11.15 5.56 17.99
N ASN A 5 -10.56 4.87 17.02
CA ASN A 5 -11.22 4.45 15.79
C ASN A 5 -11.99 3.12 15.91
N GLY A 6 -12.01 2.51 17.10
CA GLY A 6 -12.69 1.22 17.34
C GLY A 6 -12.04 0.03 16.65
N ILE A 7 -10.80 0.16 16.15
CA ILE A 7 -10.07 -0.93 15.50
C ILE A 7 -9.59 -1.91 16.56
N LYS A 8 -10.08 -3.14 16.51
CA LYS A 8 -9.75 -4.20 17.48
C LYS A 8 -8.57 -5.07 17.04
N THR A 9 -8.40 -5.25 15.73
CA THR A 9 -7.37 -6.13 15.16
C THR A 9 -6.75 -5.46 13.94
N ARG A 10 -5.48 -5.78 13.68
CA ARG A 10 -4.74 -5.42 12.47
C ARG A 10 -3.95 -6.61 11.96
N TYR A 11 -3.82 -6.68 10.65
CA TYR A 11 -2.89 -7.60 10.00
C TYR A 11 -1.58 -6.87 9.72
N TYR A 12 -0.48 -7.54 10.00
CA TYR A 12 0.87 -7.05 9.71
C TYR A 12 1.53 -7.96 8.69
N GLY A 13 2.22 -7.38 7.73
CA GLY A 13 3.08 -8.10 6.79
C GLY A 13 4.42 -8.52 7.42
N LEU A 14 4.40 -8.85 8.70
CA LEU A 14 5.55 -9.22 9.52
C LEU A 14 5.26 -10.53 10.28
N ASP A 15 6.27 -11.38 10.37
CA ASP A 15 6.24 -12.55 11.23
C ASP A 15 6.49 -12.19 12.71
N LYS A 16 6.49 -13.20 13.59
CA LYS A 16 6.76 -13.01 15.03
C LYS A 16 8.19 -12.51 15.34
N ASN A 17 9.10 -12.67 14.39
CA ASN A 17 10.50 -12.23 14.49
C ASN A 17 10.72 -10.86 13.83
N GLN A 18 9.64 -10.17 13.43
CA GLN A 18 9.68 -8.87 12.74
C GLN A 18 10.27 -8.94 11.32
N ASN A 19 10.33 -10.11 10.68
CA ASN A 19 10.72 -10.26 9.30
C ASN A 19 9.51 -10.05 8.40
N LEU A 20 9.73 -9.47 7.20
CA LEU A 20 8.71 -9.35 6.18
C LEU A 20 8.22 -10.74 5.74
N THR A 21 6.90 -10.92 5.68
CA THR A 21 6.27 -12.14 5.15
C THR A 21 6.05 -12.07 3.65
N HIS A 22 5.85 -10.88 3.12
CA HIS A 22 5.60 -10.61 1.70
C HIS A 22 6.17 -9.24 1.34
N SER A 23 6.58 -9.06 0.10
CA SER A 23 6.76 -7.74 -0.49
C SER A 23 5.39 -7.10 -0.82
N ASN A 24 5.37 -5.81 -1.08
CA ASN A 24 4.13 -5.14 -1.49
C ASN A 24 3.67 -5.60 -2.89
N ALA A 25 4.61 -5.90 -3.78
CA ALA A 25 4.31 -6.47 -5.09
C ALA A 25 3.69 -7.87 -4.99
N GLU A 26 4.19 -8.73 -4.09
CA GLU A 26 3.61 -10.05 -3.83
C GLU A 26 2.18 -9.95 -3.27
N LEU A 27 1.92 -9.01 -2.35
CA LEU A 27 0.56 -8.76 -1.84
C LEU A 27 -0.40 -8.34 -2.95
N ALA A 28 0.03 -7.44 -3.84
CA ALA A 28 -0.75 -7.02 -4.98
C ALA A 28 -1.03 -8.18 -5.94
N LYS A 29 -0.01 -8.99 -6.24
CA LYS A 29 -0.14 -10.20 -7.08
C LYS A 29 -1.15 -11.19 -6.48
N GLU A 30 -1.06 -11.46 -5.18
CA GLU A 30 -1.99 -12.37 -4.50
C GLU A 30 -3.44 -11.88 -4.61
N ALA A 31 -3.66 -10.56 -4.47
CA ALA A 31 -4.98 -9.94 -4.62
C ALA A 31 -5.50 -10.07 -6.06
N VAL A 32 -4.66 -9.81 -7.07
CA VAL A 32 -5.03 -9.97 -8.49
C VAL A 32 -5.37 -11.41 -8.81
N CYS A 33 -4.51 -12.36 -8.43
CA CYS A 33 -4.78 -13.78 -8.65
C CYS A 33 -6.07 -14.25 -7.98
N GLY A 34 -6.39 -13.69 -6.81
CA GLY A 34 -7.62 -14.01 -6.06
C GLY A 34 -8.92 -13.60 -6.74
N LEU A 35 -8.89 -12.75 -7.77
CA LEU A 35 -10.06 -12.35 -8.55
C LEU A 35 -10.53 -13.44 -9.53
N PHE A 36 -9.66 -14.38 -9.88
CA PHE A 36 -9.89 -15.31 -10.96
C PHE A 36 -10.02 -16.76 -10.45
N GLU A 37 -10.89 -17.54 -11.13
CA GLU A 37 -11.03 -18.96 -10.85
C GLU A 37 -9.69 -19.69 -11.02
N ASN A 38 -9.41 -20.61 -10.12
CA ASN A 38 -8.15 -21.34 -10.06
C ASN A 38 -6.90 -20.45 -10.06
N ARG A 39 -7.05 -19.16 -9.69
CA ARG A 39 -5.98 -18.15 -9.66
C ARG A 39 -5.27 -17.96 -11.01
N GLN A 40 -5.96 -18.27 -12.11
CA GLN A 40 -5.43 -18.14 -13.46
C GLN A 40 -5.87 -16.83 -14.10
N ILE A 41 -4.89 -16.03 -14.50
CA ILE A 41 -5.14 -14.74 -15.15
C ILE A 41 -5.61 -14.99 -16.58
N PRO A 42 -6.75 -14.39 -16.99
CA PRO A 42 -7.22 -14.54 -18.36
C PRO A 42 -6.24 -13.90 -19.38
N ASN A 43 -6.03 -14.59 -20.51
CA ASN A 43 -5.15 -14.10 -21.57
C ASN A 43 -5.64 -12.81 -22.24
N ASP A 44 -6.90 -12.46 -22.06
CA ASP A 44 -7.53 -11.23 -22.58
C ASP A 44 -7.54 -10.09 -21.58
N LEU A 45 -6.89 -10.24 -20.42
CA LEU A 45 -6.59 -9.16 -19.52
C LEU A 45 -5.40 -8.38 -20.07
N THR A 46 -5.63 -7.15 -20.52
CA THR A 46 -4.63 -6.39 -21.27
C THR A 46 -4.20 -5.09 -20.58
N LEU A 47 -4.80 -4.75 -19.43
CA LEU A 47 -4.46 -3.54 -18.66
C LEU A 47 -4.34 -3.87 -17.18
N LEU A 48 -3.22 -3.50 -16.59
CA LEU A 48 -2.94 -3.54 -15.16
C LEU A 48 -2.65 -2.15 -14.62
N ALA A 49 -3.48 -1.63 -13.74
CA ALA A 49 -3.23 -0.39 -13.02
C ALA A 49 -2.97 -0.66 -11.54
N CYS A 50 -1.80 -0.30 -11.06
CA CYS A 50 -1.39 -0.48 -9.67
C CYS A 50 -1.30 0.86 -8.96
N GLY A 51 -1.81 0.90 -7.72
CA GLY A 51 -1.72 2.05 -6.86
C GLY A 51 -1.05 1.71 -5.53
N THR A 52 0.01 2.43 -5.18
CA THR A 52 0.65 2.34 -3.88
C THR A 52 1.41 3.61 -3.52
N SER A 53 1.48 3.91 -2.23
CA SER A 53 2.38 4.95 -1.69
C SER A 53 3.62 4.35 -1.04
N THR A 54 3.65 3.03 -0.86
CA THR A 54 4.75 2.29 -0.24
C THR A 54 5.28 1.20 -1.19
N PRO A 55 5.81 1.56 -2.38
CA PRO A 55 6.41 0.59 -3.27
C PRO A 55 7.63 -0.06 -2.60
N ASP A 56 7.94 -1.30 -2.96
CA ASP A 56 9.11 -2.00 -2.41
C ASP A 56 10.42 -1.30 -2.79
N GLN A 57 10.43 -0.63 -3.94
CA GLN A 57 11.54 0.20 -4.43
C GLN A 57 11.04 1.26 -5.43
N LEU A 58 11.86 2.28 -5.67
CA LEU A 58 11.50 3.38 -6.58
C LEU A 58 11.52 2.96 -8.05
N LEU A 59 12.44 2.10 -8.43
CA LEU A 59 12.63 1.60 -9.80
C LEU A 59 12.99 0.10 -9.78
N PRO A 60 12.34 -0.73 -10.63
CA PRO A 60 11.26 -0.38 -11.56
C PRO A 60 9.97 0.05 -10.82
N SER A 61 8.98 0.55 -11.56
CA SER A 61 7.71 0.97 -10.97
C SER A 61 6.99 -0.18 -10.26
N HIS A 62 6.14 0.13 -9.29
CA HIS A 62 5.36 -0.88 -8.58
C HIS A 62 4.53 -1.77 -9.53
N ALA A 63 3.89 -1.18 -10.55
CA ALA A 63 3.16 -1.95 -11.56
C ALA A 63 4.06 -2.91 -12.35
N SER A 64 5.32 -2.53 -12.63
CA SER A 64 6.29 -3.42 -13.28
C SER A 64 6.68 -4.60 -12.39
N MET A 65 6.85 -4.36 -11.08
CA MET A 65 7.13 -5.42 -10.11
C MET A 65 5.97 -6.39 -9.99
N VAL A 66 4.75 -5.87 -9.84
CA VAL A 66 3.53 -6.70 -9.79
C VAL A 66 3.36 -7.51 -11.08
N HIS A 67 3.57 -6.87 -12.25
CA HIS A 67 3.50 -7.55 -13.53
C HIS A 67 4.53 -8.70 -13.63
N GLY A 68 5.75 -8.49 -13.14
CA GLY A 68 6.78 -9.53 -13.07
C GLY A 68 6.35 -10.74 -12.23
N GLU A 69 5.66 -10.49 -11.11
CA GLU A 69 5.12 -11.54 -10.24
C GLU A 69 3.92 -12.29 -10.86
N LEU A 70 3.19 -11.66 -11.79
CA LEU A 70 2.03 -12.25 -12.47
C LEU A 70 2.41 -13.16 -13.64
N ALA A 71 3.71 -13.30 -13.96
CA ALA A 71 4.27 -14.15 -15.03
C ALA A 71 3.75 -13.85 -16.45
N ASN A 72 4.51 -13.03 -17.18
CA ASN A 72 4.64 -12.99 -18.66
C ASN A 72 3.38 -12.80 -19.53
N TYR A 73 2.32 -12.25 -19.02
CA TYR A 73 1.20 -11.84 -19.89
C TYR A 73 1.49 -10.44 -20.46
N PRO A 74 1.38 -10.22 -21.76
CA PRO A 74 1.54 -8.88 -22.34
C PRO A 74 0.40 -7.98 -21.87
N MET A 75 0.71 -6.95 -21.11
CA MET A 75 -0.23 -5.98 -20.57
C MET A 75 0.33 -4.58 -20.70
N GLU A 76 -0.55 -3.61 -20.93
CA GLU A 76 -0.24 -2.22 -20.61
C GLU A 76 -0.28 -2.04 -19.08
N ILE A 77 0.71 -1.34 -18.54
CA ILE A 77 0.85 -1.18 -17.09
C ILE A 77 0.87 0.29 -16.69
N PHE A 78 0.16 0.62 -15.62
CA PHE A 78 0.19 1.94 -14.99
C PHE A 78 0.51 1.83 -13.51
N SER A 79 1.38 2.72 -13.04
CA SER A 79 1.68 2.86 -11.64
C SER A 79 1.27 4.25 -11.17
N SER A 80 0.53 4.33 -10.07
CA SER A 80 0.12 5.59 -9.46
C SER A 80 0.54 5.65 -8.00
N ALA A 81 0.86 6.86 -7.55
CA ALA A 81 1.17 7.17 -6.16
C ALA A 81 0.45 8.46 -5.77
N GLY A 82 -0.10 8.53 -4.58
CA GLY A 82 -0.90 9.69 -4.16
C GLY A 82 -1.56 9.48 -2.80
N VAL A 83 -0.88 8.77 -1.91
CA VAL A 83 -1.35 8.50 -0.55
C VAL A 83 -2.77 7.90 -0.56
N CYS A 84 -3.75 8.55 0.04
CA CYS A 84 -5.13 8.03 0.14
C CYS A 84 -5.88 8.02 -1.21
N LEU A 85 -5.37 8.67 -2.24
CA LEU A 85 -6.02 8.77 -3.56
C LEU A 85 -5.56 7.70 -4.55
N THR A 86 -4.51 6.97 -4.23
CA THR A 86 -3.81 6.05 -5.12
C THR A 86 -4.70 5.00 -5.76
N SER A 87 -5.57 4.37 -4.98
CA SER A 87 -6.51 3.34 -5.44
C SER A 87 -7.55 3.91 -6.41
N LEU A 88 -8.06 5.11 -6.14
CA LEU A 88 -9.03 5.77 -7.02
C LEU A 88 -8.39 6.24 -8.34
N GLN A 89 -7.12 6.64 -8.33
CA GLN A 89 -6.38 6.95 -9.55
C GLN A 89 -6.22 5.71 -10.43
N ALA A 90 -5.80 4.57 -9.86
CA ALA A 90 -5.68 3.32 -10.59
C ALA A 90 -7.05 2.87 -11.16
N LEU A 91 -8.12 2.96 -10.37
CA LEU A 91 -9.47 2.65 -10.81
C LEU A 91 -9.91 3.58 -11.97
N LYS A 92 -9.64 4.88 -11.85
CA LYS A 92 -9.96 5.85 -12.89
C LYS A 92 -9.23 5.54 -14.19
N ILE A 93 -7.97 5.16 -14.14
CA ILE A 93 -7.19 4.75 -15.31
C ILE A 93 -7.88 3.56 -16.00
N CYS A 94 -8.21 2.49 -15.28
CA CYS A 94 -8.91 1.34 -15.82
C CYS A 94 -10.26 1.74 -16.45
N TYR A 95 -11.08 2.48 -15.72
CA TYR A 95 -12.38 2.94 -16.19
C TYR A 95 -12.28 3.77 -17.48
N SER A 96 -11.36 4.74 -17.51
CA SER A 96 -11.20 5.62 -18.67
C SER A 96 -10.73 4.87 -19.91
N ASN A 97 -9.83 3.90 -19.76
CA ASN A 97 -9.32 3.11 -20.88
C ASN A 97 -10.38 2.15 -21.44
N ILE A 98 -11.20 1.54 -20.57
CA ILE A 98 -12.33 0.71 -21.00
C ILE A 98 -13.39 1.58 -21.71
N LEU A 99 -13.73 2.73 -21.14
CA LEU A 99 -14.71 3.65 -21.74
C LEU A 99 -14.26 4.18 -23.11
N ALA A 100 -12.95 4.41 -23.28
CA ALA A 100 -12.35 4.81 -24.55
C ALA A 100 -12.26 3.67 -25.58
N GLY A 101 -12.59 2.43 -25.20
CA GLY A 101 -12.50 1.26 -26.06
C GLY A 101 -11.06 0.78 -26.33
N LEU A 102 -10.08 1.27 -25.59
CA LEU A 102 -8.68 0.86 -25.74
C LEU A 102 -8.43 -0.54 -25.17
N HIS A 103 -9.15 -0.90 -24.11
CA HIS A 103 -9.10 -2.22 -23.48
C HIS A 103 -10.50 -2.74 -23.21
N GLN A 104 -10.67 -4.06 -23.27
CA GLN A 104 -11.93 -4.72 -22.93
C GLN A 104 -11.95 -5.22 -21.48
N LYS A 105 -10.77 -5.61 -20.97
CA LYS A 105 -10.59 -6.07 -19.61
C LYS A 105 -9.38 -5.39 -18.98
N ALA A 106 -9.59 -4.90 -17.79
CA ALA A 106 -8.58 -4.25 -16.98
C ALA A 106 -8.67 -4.73 -15.54
N VAL A 107 -7.55 -4.76 -14.84
CA VAL A 107 -7.50 -4.96 -13.41
C VAL A 107 -6.89 -3.74 -12.74
N CYS A 108 -7.54 -3.29 -11.68
CA CYS A 108 -7.03 -2.29 -10.76
C CYS A 108 -6.67 -2.97 -9.44
N VAL A 109 -5.47 -2.76 -8.96
CA VAL A 109 -5.03 -3.24 -7.64
C VAL A 109 -4.42 -2.10 -6.85
N ALA A 110 -4.77 -2.04 -5.57
CA ALA A 110 -4.14 -1.14 -4.60
C ALA A 110 -3.60 -1.96 -3.43
N SER A 111 -2.38 -1.69 -3.06
CA SER A 111 -1.72 -2.38 -1.96
C SER A 111 -0.82 -1.42 -1.19
N GLU A 112 -0.79 -1.58 0.13
CA GLU A 112 0.06 -0.77 1.00
C GLU A 112 0.72 -1.67 2.05
N LEU A 113 2.04 -1.60 2.15
CA LEU A 113 2.82 -2.33 3.13
C LEU A 113 3.45 -1.35 4.14
N THR A 114 2.63 -0.87 5.06
CA THR A 114 3.07 0.11 6.08
C THR A 114 3.61 -0.54 7.35
N SER A 115 3.39 -1.84 7.54
CA SER A 115 3.77 -2.56 8.77
C SER A 115 5.24 -2.38 9.17
N PRO A 116 6.23 -2.42 8.25
CA PRO A 116 7.63 -2.27 8.62
C PRO A 116 7.96 -0.91 9.23
N ALA A 117 7.24 0.14 8.81
CA ALA A 117 7.42 1.49 9.33
C ALA A 117 6.68 1.71 10.66
N LEU A 118 5.74 0.84 11.02
CA LEU A 118 4.89 0.98 12.21
C LEU A 118 5.29 0.03 13.36
N VAL A 119 6.52 -0.48 13.35
CA VAL A 119 7.03 -1.30 14.46
C VAL A 119 7.48 -0.42 15.64
N SER A 120 7.16 -0.85 16.85
CA SER A 120 7.44 -0.11 18.09
C SER A 120 8.89 0.31 18.25
N LYS A 121 9.84 -0.54 17.81
CA LYS A 121 11.28 -0.26 17.92
C LYS A 121 11.73 1.09 17.34
N PHE A 122 10.97 1.65 16.41
CA PHE A 122 11.27 2.98 15.84
C PHE A 122 10.75 4.12 16.70
N TYR A 123 9.86 3.81 17.65
CA TYR A 123 9.19 4.79 18.52
C TYR A 123 9.54 4.63 19.99
N ASP A 124 10.27 3.57 20.35
CA ASP A 124 10.68 3.29 21.71
C ASP A 124 11.48 4.44 22.35
N PRO A 125 12.42 5.15 21.65
CA PRO A 125 13.12 6.29 22.22
C PRO A 125 12.18 7.45 22.60
N GLU A 126 11.10 7.64 21.84
CA GLU A 126 10.09 8.67 22.17
C GLU A 126 9.19 8.20 23.31
N TYR A 127 8.90 6.91 23.36
CA TYR A 127 8.15 6.31 24.45
C TYR A 127 8.92 6.43 25.78
N GLU A 128 10.21 6.16 25.81
CA GLU A 128 11.06 6.36 26.97
C GLU A 128 11.16 7.83 27.38
N ALA A 129 11.33 8.74 26.42
CA ALA A 129 11.39 10.18 26.68
C ALA A 129 10.07 10.78 27.20
N THR A 130 8.93 10.12 26.93
CA THR A 130 7.62 10.58 27.40
C THR A 130 7.18 9.94 28.73
N HIS A 131 7.86 8.87 29.16
CA HIS A 131 7.52 8.14 30.41
C HIS A 131 7.90 8.91 31.69
N ASP A 132 8.79 9.91 31.58
CA ASP A 132 9.11 10.80 32.70
C ASP A 132 7.97 11.80 33.01
N ASN A 133 6.89 11.80 32.23
CA ASN A 133 5.75 12.65 32.46
C ASN A 133 4.43 11.85 32.41
N PRO A 134 3.97 11.35 33.56
CA PRO A 134 2.77 10.47 33.64
C PRO A 134 1.47 11.15 33.18
N ASP A 135 1.46 12.47 33.03
CA ASP A 135 0.29 13.23 32.54
C ASP A 135 0.20 13.30 31.00
N LYS A 136 1.20 12.79 30.28
CA LYS A 136 1.15 12.70 28.82
C LYS A 136 0.75 11.30 28.40
N ASP A 137 -0.44 11.20 27.83
CA ASP A 137 -0.87 10.00 27.13
C ASP A 137 0.15 9.65 26.03
N PRO A 138 0.89 8.52 26.13
CA PRO A 138 1.88 8.13 25.13
C PRO A 138 1.30 7.99 23.71
N TYR A 139 0.00 7.76 23.62
CA TYR A 139 -0.71 7.74 22.33
C TYR A 139 -0.85 9.12 21.69
N MET A 140 -0.94 10.18 22.49
CA MET A 140 -1.03 11.55 21.98
C MET A 140 0.31 12.08 21.46
N ALA A 141 1.43 11.64 22.02
CA ALA A 141 2.76 11.99 21.51
C ALA A 141 3.01 11.34 20.14
N PHE A 142 2.71 10.05 20.01
CA PHE A 142 2.77 9.31 18.74
C PHE A 142 1.85 9.93 17.67
N GLU A 143 0.64 10.32 18.04
CA GLU A 143 -0.30 10.96 17.14
C GLU A 143 0.22 12.31 16.63
N LYS A 144 0.90 13.09 17.48
CA LYS A 144 1.50 14.37 17.08
C LYS A 144 2.63 14.22 16.07
N ASP A 145 3.52 13.29 16.25
CA ASP A 145 4.67 13.12 15.36
C ASP A 145 4.30 12.41 14.08
N PHE A 146 3.38 11.44 14.13
CA PHE A 146 2.77 10.88 12.93
C PHE A 146 1.99 11.95 12.15
N MET A 147 1.24 12.81 12.81
CA MET A 147 0.53 13.91 12.18
C MET A 147 1.49 14.97 11.64
N ARG A 148 2.61 15.25 12.32
CA ARG A 148 3.68 16.12 11.80
C ARG A 148 4.33 15.53 10.57
N PHE A 149 4.64 14.25 10.56
CA PHE A 149 5.17 13.55 9.40
C PHE A 149 4.17 13.58 8.24
N MET A 150 2.91 13.26 8.47
CA MET A 150 1.87 13.33 7.45
C MET A 150 1.62 14.75 6.95
N LEU A 151 1.67 15.74 7.82
CA LEU A 151 1.56 17.16 7.45
C LEU A 151 2.78 17.62 6.64
N PHE A 152 3.98 17.19 6.99
CA PHE A 152 5.20 17.47 6.24
C PHE A 152 5.14 16.87 4.85
N VAL A 153 4.74 15.60 4.72
CA VAL A 153 4.52 14.94 3.42
C VAL A 153 3.43 15.67 2.61
N TYR A 154 2.34 16.08 3.25
CA TYR A 154 1.25 16.82 2.60
C TYR A 154 1.68 18.22 2.10
N ILE A 155 2.44 18.96 2.89
CA ILE A 155 2.94 20.31 2.52
C ILE A 155 4.03 20.22 1.44
N TRP A 156 4.80 19.13 1.40
CA TRP A 156 5.86 18.94 0.40
C TRP A 156 5.33 18.50 -0.98
N ILE A 157 4.13 17.96 -1.05
CA ILE A 157 3.49 17.46 -2.28
C ILE A 157 2.58 18.52 -2.93
N ASN A 158 2.21 19.60 -2.22
CA ASN A 158 1.49 20.74 -2.73
C ASN A 158 2.40 21.95 -2.90
#